data_c23919753dc994977b3b66f79004afcd
#
_entry.id   c23919753dc994977b3b66f79004afcd
#
_cell.length_a   1.000
_cell.length_b   1.000
_cell.length_c   1.000
_cell.angle_alpha   90.00
_cell.angle_beta   90.00
_cell.angle_gamma   90.00
#
_symmetry.space_group_name_H-M   'P 1'
#
loop_
_entity.id
_entity.type
_entity.pdbx_description
1 polymer ?
#
loop_
_entity_poly.entity_id
_entity_poly.type
_entity_poly.pdbx_seq_one_letter_code
_entity_poly.pdbx_strand_id
1 'polypeptide(L)'
;MTAPARTDYRPTTPEHGKYRLSRFSVAAFIVLFLLGMAKGAVEYDRRSAVPQAHTAGANAITIHILLAVAAAVVVVAIQVRRSRRPLWPGPSPWAAPLSARAAARLARTLRFAHGWSLRNVARTLATVLLILVIAYAPARMGAQVIGGLDPNNTVNAWGGPSYLGAMLAHYLDAVLGCYAACFLLSRLLLPA
;
A
#
# COMPACT_ATOMS: atom_id res chain seq x y z
N MET A 1 -29.25 55.05 -7.14
CA MET A 1 -29.25 53.69 -6.58
C MET A 1 -28.83 52.73 -7.68
N THR A 2 -27.56 52.35 -7.72
CA THR A 2 -26.99 51.40 -8.69
C THR A 2 -27.08 50.01 -8.10
N ALA A 3 -27.75 49.08 -8.78
CA ALA A 3 -27.86 47.70 -8.37
C ALA A 3 -26.48 47.03 -8.39
N PRO A 4 -26.14 46.20 -7.38
CA PRO A 4 -24.86 45.49 -7.37
C PRO A 4 -24.82 44.43 -8.48
N ALA A 5 -23.72 44.42 -9.23
CA ALA A 5 -23.44 43.45 -10.29
C ALA A 5 -23.52 42.01 -9.71
N ARG A 6 -24.40 41.21 -10.28
CA ARG A 6 -24.44 39.74 -10.02
C ARG A 6 -23.15 39.14 -10.55
N THR A 7 -22.26 38.77 -9.65
CA THR A 7 -21.14 37.90 -9.98
C THR A 7 -21.69 36.52 -10.35
N ASP A 8 -21.69 36.21 -11.65
CA ASP A 8 -21.98 34.86 -12.15
C ASP A 8 -20.97 33.86 -11.57
N TYR A 9 -21.34 33.26 -10.44
CA TYR A 9 -20.63 32.10 -9.92
C TYR A 9 -20.91 30.92 -10.86
N ARG A 10 -20.04 30.74 -11.87
CA ARG A 10 -19.96 29.49 -12.62
C ARG A 10 -19.31 28.45 -11.72
N PRO A 11 -20.02 27.42 -11.24
CA PRO A 11 -19.39 26.30 -10.58
C PRO A 11 -18.42 25.66 -11.59
N THR A 12 -17.12 25.80 -11.33
CA THR A 12 -16.12 25.07 -12.08
C THR A 12 -16.41 23.59 -11.92
N THR A 13 -16.87 22.95 -13.00
CA THR A 13 -17.04 21.50 -13.07
C THR A 13 -15.76 20.86 -12.54
N PRO A 14 -15.84 20.01 -11.50
CA PRO A 14 -14.65 19.35 -11.01
C PRO A 14 -14.08 18.50 -12.15
N GLU A 15 -12.93 18.90 -12.68
CA GLU A 15 -12.19 18.10 -13.63
C GLU A 15 -12.05 16.70 -13.04
N HIS A 16 -12.69 15.72 -13.65
CA HIS A 16 -12.51 14.31 -13.38
C HIS A 16 -11.11 13.92 -13.85
N GLY A 17 -10.09 14.51 -13.21
CA GLY A 17 -8.70 14.22 -13.49
C GLY A 17 -8.42 12.76 -13.18
N LYS A 18 -8.17 11.97 -14.24
CA LYS A 18 -7.74 10.57 -14.12
C LYS A 18 -6.60 10.50 -13.10
N TYR A 19 -6.80 9.74 -12.01
CA TYR A 19 -5.76 9.53 -11.02
C TYR A 19 -4.58 8.84 -11.67
N ARG A 20 -3.48 9.56 -11.81
CA ARG A 20 -2.21 9.00 -12.25
C ARG A 20 -1.33 8.79 -11.02
N LEU A 21 -0.80 7.60 -10.88
CA LEU A 21 0.31 7.34 -9.96
C LEU A 21 1.45 8.30 -10.29
N SER A 22 2.14 8.80 -9.28
CA SER A 22 3.30 9.64 -9.52
C SER A 22 4.41 8.79 -10.17
N ARG A 23 5.14 9.37 -11.13
CA ARG A 23 6.30 8.70 -11.73
C ARG A 23 7.32 8.30 -10.66
N PHE A 24 7.46 9.13 -9.63
CA PHE A 24 8.31 8.82 -8.48
C PHE A 24 7.84 7.57 -7.74
N SER A 25 6.54 7.42 -7.46
CA SER A 25 6.01 6.22 -6.78
C SER A 25 6.23 4.96 -7.60
N VAL A 26 6.06 5.04 -8.93
CA VAL A 26 6.33 3.90 -9.83
C VAL A 26 7.81 3.55 -9.84
N ALA A 27 8.70 4.55 -10.00
CA ALA A 27 10.14 4.34 -9.99
C ALA A 27 10.61 3.76 -8.64
N ALA A 28 10.13 4.31 -7.52
CA ALA A 28 10.45 3.80 -6.19
C ALA A 28 10.00 2.34 -6.01
N PHE A 29 8.80 1.98 -6.48
CA PHE A 29 8.32 0.60 -6.46
C PHE A 29 9.27 -0.33 -7.23
N ILE A 30 9.65 0.05 -8.46
CA ILE A 30 10.54 -0.76 -9.31
C ILE A 30 11.92 -0.91 -8.63
N VAL A 31 12.50 0.18 -8.13
CA VAL A 31 13.81 0.15 -7.48
C VAL A 31 13.78 -0.74 -6.23
N LEU A 32 12.78 -0.57 -5.36
CA LEU A 32 12.65 -1.37 -4.14
C LEU A 32 12.40 -2.85 -4.46
N PHE A 33 11.61 -3.15 -5.50
CA PHE A 33 11.39 -4.51 -5.96
C PHE A 33 12.70 -5.16 -6.44
N LEU A 34 13.49 -4.45 -7.27
CA LEU A 34 14.77 -4.94 -7.77
C LEU A 34 15.80 -5.11 -6.63
N LEU A 35 15.85 -4.19 -5.67
CA LEU A 35 16.68 -4.34 -4.46
C LEU A 35 16.25 -5.56 -3.64
N GLY A 36 14.94 -5.81 -3.56
CA GLY A 36 14.41 -7.02 -2.97
C GLY A 36 14.88 -8.28 -3.70
N MET A 37 14.83 -8.30 -5.03
CA MET A 37 15.34 -9.43 -5.82
C MET A 37 16.84 -9.67 -5.59
N ALA A 38 17.64 -8.60 -5.54
CA ALA A 38 19.07 -8.72 -5.25
C ALA A 38 19.31 -9.31 -3.84
N LYS A 39 18.54 -8.85 -2.83
CA LYS A 39 18.56 -9.45 -1.48
C LYS A 39 18.20 -10.94 -1.53
N GLY A 40 17.12 -11.29 -2.22
CA GLY A 40 16.67 -12.68 -2.38
C GLY A 40 17.72 -13.57 -3.08
N ALA A 41 18.47 -13.01 -4.04
CA ALA A 41 19.57 -13.71 -4.71
C ALA A 41 20.72 -14.01 -3.74
N VAL A 42 21.09 -13.03 -2.90
CA VAL A 42 22.12 -13.23 -1.86
C VAL A 42 21.68 -14.28 -0.83
N GLU A 43 20.41 -14.27 -0.43
CA GLU A 43 19.88 -15.28 0.49
C GLU A 43 19.87 -16.66 -0.13
N TYR A 44 19.50 -16.78 -1.40
CA TYR A 44 19.51 -18.04 -2.14
C TYR A 44 20.93 -18.58 -2.34
N ASP A 45 21.90 -17.73 -2.63
CA ASP A 45 23.31 -18.12 -2.76
C ASP A 45 23.88 -18.67 -1.44
N ARG A 46 23.49 -18.07 -0.30
CA ARG A 46 23.90 -18.47 1.05
C ARG A 46 23.01 -19.54 1.68
N ARG A 47 22.12 -20.18 0.91
CA ARG A 47 21.20 -21.19 1.45
C ARG A 47 21.92 -22.38 2.05
N SER A 48 21.34 -22.94 3.11
CA SER A 48 21.84 -24.19 3.70
C SER A 48 21.55 -25.37 2.78
N ALA A 49 22.55 -26.24 2.62
CA ALA A 49 22.37 -27.52 1.94
C ALA A 49 21.60 -28.55 2.81
N VAL A 50 21.47 -28.30 4.11
CA VAL A 50 20.73 -29.16 5.04
C VAL A 50 19.25 -28.87 4.95
N PRO A 51 18.38 -29.80 4.52
CA PRO A 51 16.97 -29.62 4.47
C PRO A 51 16.37 -29.36 5.86
N GLN A 52 15.51 -28.36 5.97
CA GLN A 52 14.74 -28.14 7.19
C GLN A 52 13.50 -29.05 7.21
N ALA A 53 13.15 -29.53 8.40
CA ALA A 53 11.94 -30.32 8.59
C ALA A 53 10.68 -29.45 8.48
N HIS A 54 9.63 -30.01 7.91
CA HIS A 54 8.32 -29.38 7.91
C HIS A 54 7.72 -29.36 9.33
N THR A 55 7.25 -28.20 9.77
CA THR A 55 6.57 -28.03 11.06
C THR A 55 5.06 -28.18 10.85
N ALA A 56 4.44 -29.11 11.54
CA ALA A 56 3.00 -29.29 11.48
C ALA A 56 2.27 -27.99 11.91
N GLY A 57 1.26 -27.58 11.12
CA GLY A 57 0.50 -26.36 11.39
C GLY A 57 1.13 -25.06 10.85
N ALA A 58 2.32 -25.12 10.21
CA ALA A 58 2.92 -23.93 9.60
C ALA A 58 2.08 -23.34 8.43
N ASN A 59 1.25 -24.18 7.78
CA ASN A 59 0.43 -23.75 6.65
C ASN A 59 -0.81 -22.98 7.12
N ALA A 60 -0.88 -21.69 6.79
CA ALA A 60 -1.99 -20.79 7.10
C ALA A 60 -2.74 -20.30 5.83
N ILE A 61 -2.63 -21.00 4.70
CA ILE A 61 -3.20 -20.57 3.41
C ILE A 61 -4.71 -20.29 3.50
N THR A 62 -5.44 -21.11 4.26
CA THR A 62 -6.89 -20.93 4.45
C THR A 62 -7.20 -19.57 5.08
N ILE A 63 -6.45 -19.16 6.11
CA ILE A 63 -6.61 -17.88 6.77
C ILE A 63 -6.33 -16.74 5.78
N HIS A 64 -5.28 -16.85 4.95
CA HIS A 64 -4.95 -15.84 3.93
C HIS A 64 -6.05 -15.71 2.88
N ILE A 65 -6.62 -16.83 2.42
CA ILE A 65 -7.74 -16.82 1.48
C ILE A 65 -8.97 -16.16 2.11
N LEU A 66 -9.31 -16.49 3.35
CA LEU A 66 -10.44 -15.87 4.05
C LEU A 66 -10.24 -14.36 4.23
N LEU A 67 -9.04 -13.92 4.60
CA LEU A 67 -8.70 -12.49 4.70
C LEU A 67 -8.81 -11.79 3.33
N ALA A 68 -8.36 -12.44 2.25
CA ALA A 68 -8.47 -11.90 0.90
C ALA A 68 -9.93 -11.74 0.47
N VAL A 69 -10.75 -12.76 0.71
CA VAL A 69 -12.19 -12.71 0.43
C VAL A 69 -12.87 -11.61 1.24
N ALA A 70 -12.60 -11.53 2.55
CA ALA A 70 -13.13 -10.47 3.39
C ALA A 70 -12.72 -9.08 2.89
N ALA A 71 -11.45 -8.90 2.54
CA ALA A 71 -10.95 -7.63 1.98
C ALA A 71 -11.63 -7.31 0.64
N ALA A 72 -11.80 -8.28 -0.25
CA ALA A 72 -12.49 -8.10 -1.52
C ALA A 72 -13.96 -7.66 -1.32
N VAL A 73 -14.67 -8.30 -0.39
CA VAL A 73 -16.05 -7.92 -0.03
C VAL A 73 -16.10 -6.49 0.49
N VAL A 74 -15.20 -6.09 1.38
CA VAL A 74 -15.12 -4.71 1.89
C VAL A 74 -14.84 -3.71 0.76
N VAL A 75 -13.90 -4.02 -0.15
CA VAL A 75 -13.59 -3.16 -1.29
C VAL A 75 -14.80 -3.01 -2.20
N VAL A 76 -15.47 -4.12 -2.55
CA VAL A 76 -16.69 -4.10 -3.38
C VAL A 76 -17.79 -3.30 -2.70
N ALA A 77 -18.04 -3.51 -1.40
CA ALA A 77 -19.04 -2.77 -0.64
C ALA A 77 -18.75 -1.26 -0.63
N ILE A 78 -17.48 -0.86 -0.45
CA ILE A 78 -17.06 0.54 -0.54
C ILE A 78 -17.31 1.09 -1.95
N GLN A 79 -17.00 0.36 -3.01
CA GLN A 79 -17.20 0.80 -4.38
C GLN A 79 -18.68 0.94 -4.72
N VAL A 80 -19.51 -0.04 -4.37
CA VAL A 80 -20.97 0.00 -4.54
C VAL A 80 -21.58 1.18 -3.78
N ARG A 81 -21.15 1.41 -2.53
CA ARG A 81 -21.63 2.56 -1.74
C ARG A 81 -21.24 3.90 -2.37
N ARG A 82 -20.07 3.97 -3.02
CA ARG A 82 -19.59 5.15 -3.74
C ARG A 82 -20.33 5.40 -5.04
N SER A 83 -20.59 4.35 -5.83
CA SER A 83 -21.33 4.48 -7.08
C SER A 83 -22.78 4.98 -6.87
N ARG A 84 -23.36 4.68 -5.69
CA ARG A 84 -24.69 5.17 -5.28
C ARG A 84 -24.70 6.61 -4.75
N ARG A 85 -23.54 7.24 -4.57
CA ARG A 85 -23.41 8.63 -4.09
C ARG A 85 -22.61 9.47 -5.09
N PRO A 86 -23.24 9.94 -6.19
CA PRO A 86 -22.56 10.65 -7.27
C PRO A 86 -21.92 11.98 -6.85
N LEU A 87 -22.24 12.51 -5.67
CA LEU A 87 -21.72 13.76 -5.13
C LEU A 87 -20.38 13.60 -4.39
N TRP A 88 -19.76 12.39 -4.36
CA TRP A 88 -18.47 12.21 -3.73
C TRP A 88 -17.35 12.02 -4.78
N PRO A 89 -16.80 13.11 -5.33
CA PRO A 89 -15.69 13.07 -6.28
C PRO A 89 -14.35 12.79 -5.59
N GLY A 90 -14.35 12.01 -4.50
CA GLY A 90 -13.13 11.71 -3.79
C GLY A 90 -12.23 10.73 -4.56
N PRO A 91 -10.90 10.90 -4.46
CA PRO A 91 -9.93 9.98 -5.06
C PRO A 91 -10.16 8.55 -4.62
N SER A 92 -9.83 7.60 -5.49
CA SER A 92 -9.71 6.20 -5.07
C SER A 92 -8.80 6.13 -3.86
N PRO A 93 -9.22 5.62 -2.69
CA PRO A 93 -8.42 5.71 -1.46
C PRO A 93 -7.09 4.97 -1.56
N TRP A 94 -6.96 4.02 -2.47
CA TRP A 94 -5.73 3.27 -2.62
C TRP A 94 -4.63 4.00 -3.41
N ALA A 95 -5.00 4.83 -4.38
CA ALA A 95 -3.99 5.51 -5.18
C ALA A 95 -3.71 6.94 -4.68
N ALA A 96 -4.57 7.48 -3.80
CA ALA A 96 -4.45 8.86 -3.33
C ALA A 96 -3.08 9.20 -2.74
N PRO A 97 -2.49 8.40 -1.83
CA PRO A 97 -1.18 8.70 -1.25
C PRO A 97 -0.01 8.53 -2.21
N LEU A 98 -0.20 7.80 -3.31
CA LEU A 98 0.83 7.53 -4.31
C LEU A 98 0.74 8.46 -5.52
N SER A 99 -0.22 9.39 -5.51
CA SER A 99 -0.41 10.37 -6.58
C SER A 99 0.56 11.55 -6.44
N ALA A 100 0.84 12.23 -7.55
CA ALA A 100 1.67 13.43 -7.54
C ALA A 100 1.09 14.54 -6.63
N ARG A 101 -0.25 14.62 -6.51
CA ARG A 101 -0.93 15.58 -5.63
C ARG A 101 -0.73 15.29 -4.14
N ALA A 102 -0.46 14.04 -3.78
CA ALA A 102 -0.24 13.66 -2.39
C ALA A 102 1.13 14.13 -1.87
N ALA A 103 2.11 14.36 -2.73
CA ALA A 103 3.46 14.77 -2.34
C ALA A 103 3.45 16.08 -1.51
N ALA A 104 2.64 17.07 -1.88
CA ALA A 104 2.52 18.31 -1.14
C ALA A 104 1.88 18.10 0.25
N ARG A 105 0.84 17.26 0.33
CA ARG A 105 0.19 16.89 1.59
C ARG A 105 1.14 16.13 2.51
N LEU A 106 1.92 15.22 1.95
CA LEU A 106 2.92 14.46 2.66
C LEU A 106 4.02 15.37 3.22
N ALA A 107 4.56 16.26 2.38
CA ALA A 107 5.57 17.23 2.80
C ALA A 107 5.06 18.14 3.92
N ARG A 108 3.82 18.62 3.86
CA ARG A 108 3.19 19.41 4.94
C ARG A 108 3.07 18.62 6.24
N THR A 109 2.65 17.36 6.15
CA THR A 109 2.50 16.50 7.33
C THR A 109 3.85 16.26 8.00
N LEU A 110 4.90 15.96 7.22
CA LEU A 110 6.23 15.65 7.73
C LEU A 110 6.99 16.88 8.25
N ARG A 111 6.70 18.09 7.71
CA ARG A 111 7.33 19.35 8.14
C ARG A 111 6.69 19.99 9.36
N PHE A 112 5.76 19.34 10.03
CA PHE A 112 5.06 19.92 11.18
C PHE A 112 4.43 21.29 10.89
N ALA A 113 3.86 21.47 9.69
CA ALA A 113 3.31 22.75 9.23
C ALA A 113 2.22 23.35 10.16
N HIS A 114 1.66 22.54 11.06
CA HIS A 114 0.66 22.94 12.07
C HIS A 114 1.25 23.07 13.48
N GLY A 115 2.59 23.22 13.57
CA GLY A 115 3.30 23.37 14.83
C GLY A 115 3.53 22.06 15.59
N TRP A 116 4.28 22.17 16.68
CA TRP A 116 4.64 21.05 17.56
C TRP A 116 3.53 20.81 18.57
N SER A 117 2.86 19.68 18.48
CA SER A 117 1.92 19.18 19.46
C SER A 117 2.00 17.64 19.51
N LEU A 118 1.63 17.04 20.62
CA LEU A 118 1.62 15.57 20.76
C LEU A 118 0.84 14.90 19.64
N ARG A 119 -0.29 15.49 19.25
CA ARG A 119 -1.14 14.99 18.14
C ARG A 119 -0.40 15.04 16.80
N ASN A 120 0.36 16.12 16.52
CA ASN A 120 1.09 16.26 15.26
C ASN A 120 2.30 15.33 15.23
N VAL A 121 2.99 15.15 16.35
CA VAL A 121 4.06 14.15 16.48
C VAL A 121 3.53 12.74 16.22
N ALA A 122 2.46 12.32 16.89
CA ALA A 122 1.84 11.02 16.70
C ALA A 122 1.39 10.81 15.22
N ARG A 123 0.80 11.84 14.59
CA ARG A 123 0.42 11.81 13.18
C ARG A 123 1.64 11.61 12.27
N THR A 124 2.73 12.32 12.51
CA THR A 124 3.95 12.20 11.72
C THR A 124 4.58 10.82 11.86
N LEU A 125 4.69 10.30 13.10
CA LEU A 125 5.20 8.95 13.35
C LEU A 125 4.34 7.88 12.64
N ALA A 126 3.02 7.97 12.76
CA ALA A 126 2.10 7.07 12.05
C ALA A 126 2.26 7.19 10.52
N THR A 127 2.44 8.40 10.00
CA THR A 127 2.67 8.65 8.57
C THR A 127 3.96 7.98 8.11
N VAL A 128 5.06 8.13 8.86
CA VAL A 128 6.36 7.49 8.55
C VAL A 128 6.23 5.97 8.58
N LEU A 129 5.59 5.41 9.62
CA LEU A 129 5.37 3.96 9.72
C LEU A 129 4.59 3.41 8.52
N LEU A 130 3.52 4.08 8.11
CA LEU A 130 2.73 3.65 6.95
C LEU A 130 3.51 3.75 5.64
N ILE A 131 4.37 4.75 5.48
CA ILE A 131 5.27 4.86 4.32
C ILE A 131 6.26 3.70 4.32
N LEU A 132 6.83 3.34 5.47
CA LEU A 132 7.74 2.21 5.58
C LEU A 132 7.06 0.89 5.22
N VAL A 133 5.80 0.68 5.63
CA VAL A 133 5.01 -0.50 5.22
C VAL A 133 4.82 -0.52 3.70
N ILE A 134 4.44 0.61 3.08
CA ILE A 134 4.26 0.73 1.63
C ILE A 134 5.58 0.48 0.88
N ALA A 135 6.71 0.97 1.40
CA ALA A 135 8.04 0.78 0.82
C ALA A 135 8.57 -0.65 1.00
N TYR A 136 8.28 -1.27 2.15
CA TYR A 136 8.70 -2.63 2.45
C TYR A 136 8.04 -3.68 1.55
N ALA A 137 6.77 -3.48 1.17
CA ALA A 137 6.01 -4.45 0.40
C ALA A 137 6.68 -4.81 -0.95
N PRO A 138 7.04 -3.87 -1.84
CA PRO A 138 7.73 -4.22 -3.09
C PRO A 138 9.10 -4.88 -2.85
N ALA A 139 9.86 -4.47 -1.84
CA ALA A 139 11.13 -5.10 -1.50
C ALA A 139 10.92 -6.55 -1.03
N ARG A 140 9.91 -6.80 -0.21
CA ARG A 140 9.55 -8.16 0.23
C ARG A 140 9.07 -9.04 -0.92
N MET A 141 8.24 -8.49 -1.81
CA MET A 141 7.78 -9.19 -3.01
C MET A 141 8.95 -9.56 -3.91
N GLY A 142 9.88 -8.63 -4.15
CA GLY A 142 11.09 -8.88 -4.94
C GLY A 142 11.98 -9.96 -4.32
N ALA A 143 12.23 -9.90 -3.01
CA ALA A 143 13.03 -10.88 -2.30
C ALA A 143 12.46 -12.31 -2.42
N GLN A 144 11.13 -12.42 -2.40
CA GLN A 144 10.46 -13.70 -2.52
C GLN A 144 10.64 -14.36 -3.91
N VAL A 145 10.86 -13.59 -4.98
CA VAL A 145 11.03 -14.12 -6.35
C VAL A 145 12.22 -15.09 -6.42
N ILE A 146 13.35 -14.73 -5.84
CA ILE A 146 14.57 -15.55 -5.90
C ILE A 146 14.75 -16.31 -4.57
N GLY A 147 14.62 -15.65 -3.43
CA GLY A 147 14.76 -16.29 -2.13
C GLY A 147 13.73 -17.41 -1.88
N GLY A 148 12.55 -17.29 -2.47
CA GLY A 148 11.52 -18.33 -2.43
C GLY A 148 11.86 -19.61 -3.20
N LEU A 149 12.90 -19.61 -4.05
CA LEU A 149 13.41 -20.82 -4.71
C LEU A 149 14.17 -21.72 -3.75
N ASP A 150 14.57 -21.22 -2.58
CA ASP A 150 15.16 -22.05 -1.54
C ASP A 150 14.07 -22.91 -0.86
N PRO A 151 14.13 -24.25 -0.93
CA PRO A 151 13.19 -25.13 -0.25
C PRO A 151 13.10 -24.89 1.26
N ASN A 152 14.19 -24.49 1.90
CA ASN A 152 14.22 -24.20 3.33
C ASN A 152 13.41 -22.93 3.69
N ASN A 153 13.32 -21.96 2.78
CA ASN A 153 12.49 -20.78 2.96
C ASN A 153 10.99 -21.06 2.74
N THR A 154 10.66 -22.12 2.02
CA THR A 154 9.26 -22.43 1.67
C THR A 154 8.68 -23.56 2.48
N VAL A 155 9.49 -24.47 3.06
CA VAL A 155 9.01 -25.66 3.77
C VAL A 155 8.03 -25.34 4.90
N ASN A 156 8.20 -24.20 5.57
CA ASN A 156 7.34 -23.71 6.65
C ASN A 156 6.63 -22.40 6.29
N ALA A 157 6.49 -22.12 5.00
CA ALA A 157 5.79 -20.91 4.56
C ALA A 157 4.29 -20.98 4.85
N TRP A 158 3.70 -19.87 5.19
CA TRP A 158 2.26 -19.75 5.48
C TRP A 158 1.36 -20.15 4.32
N GLY A 159 1.85 -20.04 3.08
CA GLY A 159 1.15 -20.48 1.88
C GLY A 159 1.33 -21.97 1.56
N GLY A 160 1.93 -22.76 2.45
CA GLY A 160 2.28 -24.16 2.26
C GLY A 160 3.71 -24.37 1.72
N PRO A 161 4.18 -25.63 1.73
CA PRO A 161 5.57 -25.97 1.45
C PRO A 161 5.91 -25.97 -0.05
N SER A 162 5.38 -24.98 -0.79
CA SER A 162 5.66 -24.84 -2.22
C SER A 162 6.04 -23.40 -2.54
N TYR A 163 6.84 -23.21 -3.57
CA TYR A 163 7.20 -21.87 -4.08
C TYR A 163 5.97 -21.02 -4.39
N LEU A 164 5.01 -21.57 -5.15
CA LEU A 164 3.80 -20.83 -5.54
C LEU A 164 2.92 -20.48 -4.34
N GLY A 165 2.77 -21.41 -3.39
CA GLY A 165 2.02 -21.14 -2.16
C GLY A 165 2.66 -20.04 -1.32
N ALA A 166 3.98 -20.11 -1.12
CA ALA A 166 4.73 -19.09 -0.40
C ALA A 166 4.63 -17.72 -1.11
N MET A 167 4.78 -17.69 -2.44
CA MET A 167 4.61 -16.47 -3.25
C MET A 167 3.21 -15.89 -3.09
N LEU A 168 2.18 -16.72 -3.23
CA LEU A 168 0.79 -16.27 -3.13
C LEU A 168 0.50 -15.62 -1.78
N ALA A 169 0.88 -16.27 -0.67
CA ALA A 169 0.69 -15.73 0.67
C ALA A 169 1.40 -14.38 0.85
N HIS A 170 2.68 -14.30 0.51
CA HIS A 170 3.44 -13.07 0.67
C HIS A 170 2.95 -11.93 -0.22
N TYR A 171 2.54 -12.22 -1.46
CA TYR A 171 2.03 -11.18 -2.36
C TYR A 171 0.66 -10.69 -1.92
N LEU A 172 -0.19 -11.59 -1.44
CA LEU A 172 -1.48 -11.23 -0.89
C LEU A 172 -1.33 -10.32 0.33
N ASP A 173 -0.47 -10.69 1.28
CA ASP A 173 -0.17 -9.86 2.46
C ASP A 173 0.40 -8.50 2.08
N ALA A 174 1.32 -8.46 1.11
CA ALA A 174 1.90 -7.21 0.62
C ALA A 174 0.83 -6.30 0.00
N VAL A 175 -0.05 -6.85 -0.83
CA VAL A 175 -1.14 -6.08 -1.47
C VAL A 175 -2.14 -5.59 -0.44
N LEU A 176 -2.58 -6.46 0.48
CA LEU A 176 -3.52 -6.10 1.55
C LEU A 176 -2.91 -5.07 2.51
N GLY A 177 -1.65 -5.27 2.91
CA GLY A 177 -0.91 -4.33 3.75
C GLY A 177 -0.74 -2.96 3.09
N CYS A 178 -0.35 -2.93 1.82
CA CYS A 178 -0.28 -1.68 1.04
C CYS A 178 -1.63 -0.99 0.92
N TYR A 179 -2.70 -1.75 0.66
CA TYR A 179 -4.04 -1.19 0.58
C TYR A 179 -4.46 -0.54 1.89
N ALA A 180 -4.32 -1.26 3.00
CA ALA A 180 -4.64 -0.76 4.34
C ALA A 180 -3.77 0.46 4.69
N ALA A 181 -2.46 0.40 4.43
CA ALA A 181 -1.55 1.51 4.68
C ALA A 181 -1.90 2.76 3.85
N CYS A 182 -2.22 2.60 2.56
CA CYS A 182 -2.67 3.71 1.71
C CYS A 182 -3.99 4.30 2.19
N PHE A 183 -4.93 3.46 2.61
CA PHE A 183 -6.21 3.92 3.16
C PHE A 183 -6.01 4.75 4.43
N LEU A 184 -5.25 4.24 5.39
CA LEU A 184 -4.95 4.94 6.65
C LEU A 184 -4.16 6.22 6.40
N LEU A 185 -3.13 6.15 5.55
CA LEU A 185 -2.32 7.31 5.19
C LEU A 185 -3.17 8.42 4.58
N SER A 186 -4.15 8.10 3.72
CA SER A 186 -5.05 9.08 3.13
C SER A 186 -5.87 9.85 4.18
N ARG A 187 -6.09 9.26 5.36
CA ARG A 187 -6.81 9.87 6.49
C ARG A 187 -5.91 10.73 7.39
N LEU A 188 -4.63 10.40 7.44
CA LEU A 188 -3.65 11.10 8.27
C LEU A 188 -3.07 12.35 7.60
N LEU A 189 -2.95 12.34 6.26
CA LEU A 189 -2.36 13.45 5.53
C LEU A 189 -3.17 14.74 5.68
N LEU A 190 -2.48 15.82 6.03
CA LEU A 190 -3.06 17.16 6.10
C LEU A 190 -3.56 17.61 4.71
N PRO A 191 -4.61 18.43 4.64
CA PRO A 191 -5.06 19.00 3.38
C PRO A 191 -3.95 19.81 2.70
N ALA A 192 -3.99 19.88 1.36
CA ALA A 192 -3.01 20.63 0.56
C ALA A 192 -3.19 22.14 0.73
#